data_e0fe126dfc4f66b5b5639e4afb3421ff
#
_entry.id   e0fe126dfc4f66b5b5639e4afb3421ff
#
_cell.length_a   1.000
_cell.length_b   1.000
_cell.length_c   1.000
_cell.angle_alpha   90.00
_cell.angle_beta   90.00
_cell.angle_gamma   90.00
#
_symmetry.space_group_name_H-M   'P 1'
#
loop_
_entity.id
_entity.type
_entity.pdbx_description
1 polymer ?
#
loop_
_entity_poly.entity_id
_entity_poly.type
_entity_poly.pdbx_seq_one_letter_code
_entity_poly.pdbx_strand_id
1 'polypeptide(L)'
;IGAVEKHITETAFEEGWVKPIHVTAENGMSAGIIGAGPAGLAAADVLRRKGYKVTVYDRYDRAGGLLIYGIPGFKLEKDVVLRRAELLTNGGIDFVLNCEIGRDFSFSELREKHDAVLIATGVYKARDIQVPGIGLNGVVPALDFLTASNRKSLGDDVAEFDSGVLNAGNKNVVVIGGGDTAMDCVRTAIRQNAKSVTCLYRRDKVNMPG
;
A
#
# COMPACT_ATOMS: atom_id res chain seq x y z
N ILE A 1 -16.59 0.02 17.41
CA ILE A 1 -15.52 1.00 17.64
C ILE A 1 -15.11 1.64 16.30
N GLY A 2 -14.66 0.89 15.28
CA GLY A 2 -14.17 1.47 14.03
C GLY A 2 -15.12 2.40 13.27
N ALA A 3 -16.43 2.14 13.29
CA ALA A 3 -17.42 3.04 12.67
C ALA A 3 -17.50 4.40 13.39
N VAL A 4 -17.33 4.40 14.71
CA VAL A 4 -17.32 5.64 15.51
C VAL A 4 -16.04 6.44 15.23
N GLU A 5 -14.90 5.76 15.19
CA GLU A 5 -13.60 6.38 14.86
C GLU A 5 -13.62 6.97 13.45
N LYS A 6 -14.17 6.23 12.46
CA LYS A 6 -14.37 6.75 11.11
C LYS A 6 -15.22 8.03 11.12
N HIS A 7 -16.38 8.01 11.77
CA HIS A 7 -17.27 9.16 11.81
C HIS A 7 -16.60 10.39 12.44
N ILE A 8 -15.92 10.24 13.57
CA ILE A 8 -15.19 11.33 14.22
C ILE A 8 -14.10 11.87 13.29
N THR A 9 -13.35 11.01 12.62
CA THR A 9 -12.27 11.42 11.72
C THR A 9 -12.82 12.14 10.49
N GLU A 10 -13.86 11.60 9.83
CA GLU A 10 -14.46 12.26 8.67
C GLU A 10 -15.06 13.62 9.04
N THR A 11 -15.81 13.71 10.13
CA THR A 11 -16.32 15.00 10.63
C THR A 11 -15.18 15.99 10.89
N ALA A 12 -14.08 15.57 11.49
CA ALA A 12 -12.93 16.43 11.73
C ALA A 12 -12.30 16.98 10.44
N PHE A 13 -12.30 16.20 9.36
CA PHE A 13 -11.86 16.66 8.04
C PHE A 13 -12.88 17.61 7.40
N GLU A 14 -14.17 17.28 7.43
CA GLU A 14 -15.26 18.10 6.87
C GLU A 14 -15.33 19.47 7.54
N GLU A 15 -15.23 19.52 8.86
CA GLU A 15 -15.20 20.76 9.65
C GLU A 15 -13.86 21.51 9.57
N GLY A 16 -12.87 20.94 8.87
CA GLY A 16 -11.55 21.53 8.70
C GLY A 16 -10.73 21.62 9.98
N TRP A 17 -10.98 20.78 10.97
CA TRP A 17 -10.20 20.72 12.21
C TRP A 17 -8.84 20.03 11.98
N VAL A 18 -8.77 19.10 11.03
CA VAL A 18 -7.52 18.49 10.64
C VAL A 18 -6.74 19.44 9.75
N LYS A 19 -5.62 19.94 10.25
CA LYS A 19 -4.77 20.89 9.55
C LYS A 19 -3.44 20.24 9.16
N PRO A 20 -2.79 20.69 8.08
CA PRO A 20 -1.40 20.35 7.79
C PRO A 20 -0.49 20.64 8.98
N ILE A 21 0.61 19.92 9.04
CA ILE A 21 1.62 20.14 10.10
C ILE A 21 2.11 21.57 10.01
N HIS A 22 2.09 22.26 11.13
CA HIS A 22 2.71 23.56 11.29
C HIS A 22 3.95 23.40 12.18
N VAL A 23 5.12 23.71 11.62
CA VAL A 23 6.39 23.68 12.35
C VAL A 23 6.72 25.07 12.83
N THR A 24 6.87 25.22 14.12
CA THR A 24 7.17 26.52 14.73
C THR A 24 8.65 26.90 14.61
N ALA A 25 9.53 25.90 14.56
CA ALA A 25 10.97 26.07 14.38
C ALA A 25 11.58 24.84 13.71
N GLU A 26 12.37 25.08 12.66
CA GLU A 26 13.19 24.05 12.05
C GLU A 26 14.40 23.74 12.96
N ASN A 27 14.74 22.46 13.14
CA ASN A 27 15.90 22.07 13.96
C ASN A 27 17.22 22.03 13.17
N GLY A 28 17.18 22.33 11.87
CA GLY A 28 18.33 22.35 10.99
C GLY A 28 18.81 20.98 10.50
N MET A 29 18.14 19.89 10.91
CA MET A 29 18.51 18.52 10.53
C MET A 29 17.50 17.94 9.54
N SER A 30 17.95 16.98 8.75
CA SER A 30 17.17 16.30 7.71
C SER A 30 17.07 14.80 7.93
N ALA A 31 15.94 14.22 7.50
CA ALA A 31 15.73 12.78 7.49
C ALA A 31 15.26 12.31 6.12
N GLY A 32 15.95 11.30 5.57
CA GLY A 32 15.50 10.54 4.40
C GLY A 32 14.77 9.28 4.81
N ILE A 33 13.59 9.02 4.24
CA ILE A 33 12.79 7.82 4.53
C ILE A 33 12.63 7.02 3.24
N ILE A 34 13.01 5.75 3.25
CA ILE A 34 12.85 4.84 2.12
C ILE A 34 11.56 4.04 2.31
N GLY A 35 10.55 4.34 1.52
CA GLY A 35 9.23 3.72 1.54
C GLY A 35 8.14 4.66 2.05
N ALA A 36 7.17 4.95 1.19
CA ALA A 36 5.99 5.77 1.47
C ALA A 36 4.78 4.93 1.95
N GLY A 37 5.02 3.75 2.51
CA GLY A 37 3.99 2.94 3.16
C GLY A 37 3.60 3.48 4.54
N PRO A 38 2.68 2.80 5.26
CA PRO A 38 2.19 3.26 6.57
C PRO A 38 3.27 3.62 7.58
N ALA A 39 4.33 2.81 7.66
CA ALA A 39 5.44 3.03 8.56
C ALA A 39 6.24 4.30 8.21
N GLY A 40 6.55 4.48 6.92
CA GLY A 40 7.26 5.66 6.44
C GLY A 40 6.45 6.94 6.61
N LEU A 41 5.15 6.90 6.30
CA LEU A 41 4.25 8.06 6.48
C LEU A 41 4.09 8.46 7.95
N ALA A 42 3.99 7.47 8.85
CA ALA A 42 3.91 7.73 10.29
C ALA A 42 5.21 8.36 10.83
N ALA A 43 6.35 7.81 10.41
CA ALA A 43 7.66 8.37 10.78
C ALA A 43 7.84 9.80 10.23
N ALA A 44 7.45 10.03 8.97
CA ALA A 44 7.51 11.35 8.34
C ALA A 44 6.70 12.39 9.12
N ASP A 45 5.46 12.06 9.50
CA ASP A 45 4.60 12.95 10.30
C ASP A 45 5.26 13.32 11.64
N VAL A 46 5.74 12.31 12.37
CA VAL A 46 6.36 12.53 13.69
C VAL A 46 7.64 13.36 13.58
N LEU A 47 8.50 13.06 12.62
CA LEU A 47 9.76 13.81 12.41
C LEU A 47 9.49 15.24 11.97
N ARG A 48 8.55 15.45 11.05
CA ARG A 48 8.17 16.78 10.58
C ARG A 48 7.66 17.66 11.72
N ARG A 49 6.79 17.13 12.58
CA ARG A 49 6.29 17.84 13.78
C ARG A 49 7.40 18.25 14.75
N LYS A 50 8.53 17.54 14.72
CA LYS A 50 9.72 17.85 15.54
C LYS A 50 10.70 18.81 14.86
N GLY A 51 10.32 19.37 13.70
CA GLY A 51 11.12 20.37 12.98
C GLY A 51 12.21 19.80 12.07
N TYR A 52 12.20 18.50 11.78
CA TYR A 52 13.11 17.92 10.80
C TYR A 52 12.64 18.24 9.37
N LYS A 53 13.57 18.51 8.47
CA LYS A 53 13.31 18.46 7.04
C LYS A 53 13.17 16.99 6.63
N VAL A 54 12.03 16.59 6.10
CA VAL A 54 11.74 15.18 5.78
C VAL A 54 11.54 15.00 4.29
N THR A 55 12.25 14.03 3.71
CA THR A 55 12.04 13.57 2.33
C THR A 55 11.76 12.08 2.33
N VAL A 56 10.65 11.68 1.72
CA VAL A 56 10.22 10.27 1.58
C VAL A 56 10.44 9.83 0.15
N TYR A 57 11.19 8.75 -0.04
CA TYR A 57 11.50 8.15 -1.34
C TYR A 57 10.69 6.87 -1.52
N ASP A 58 10.04 6.72 -2.66
CA ASP A 58 9.32 5.48 -2.98
C ASP A 58 9.45 5.14 -4.46
N ARG A 59 9.58 3.84 -4.75
CA ARG A 59 9.67 3.31 -6.11
C ARG A 59 8.35 3.41 -6.89
N TYR A 60 7.24 3.56 -6.20
CA TYR A 60 5.91 3.68 -6.79
C TYR A 60 5.55 5.14 -7.07
N ASP A 61 4.54 5.33 -7.89
CA ASP A 61 4.04 6.63 -8.36
C ASP A 61 3.11 7.32 -7.35
N ARG A 62 2.71 6.64 -6.27
CA ARG A 62 1.82 7.17 -5.22
C ARG A 62 2.30 6.76 -3.83
N ALA A 63 2.17 7.68 -2.88
CA ALA A 63 2.37 7.39 -1.48
C ALA A 63 1.19 6.57 -0.91
N GLY A 64 1.48 5.71 0.06
CA GLY A 64 0.51 4.85 0.73
C GLY A 64 0.90 3.38 0.78
N GLY A 65 1.84 2.94 -0.08
CA GLY A 65 2.28 1.54 -0.11
C GLY A 65 1.11 0.56 -0.25
N LEU A 66 1.00 -0.42 0.63
CA LEU A 66 -0.09 -1.40 0.58
C LEU A 66 -1.48 -0.80 0.87
N LEU A 67 -1.59 0.38 1.46
CA LEU A 67 -2.88 1.06 1.60
C LEU A 67 -3.46 1.44 0.23
N ILE A 68 -2.60 1.84 -0.72
CA ILE A 68 -2.99 2.14 -2.10
C ILE A 68 -3.06 0.87 -2.96
N TYR A 69 -2.01 0.03 -2.94
CA TYR A 69 -1.86 -1.04 -3.91
C TYR A 69 -2.28 -2.42 -3.42
N GLY A 70 -2.27 -2.68 -2.09
CA GLY A 70 -2.58 -4.00 -1.52
C GLY A 70 -4.01 -4.14 -1.05
N ILE A 71 -4.50 -3.21 -0.23
CA ILE A 71 -5.84 -3.28 0.35
C ILE A 71 -6.88 -2.92 -0.73
N PRO A 72 -7.92 -3.74 -0.98
CA PRO A 72 -8.96 -3.40 -1.95
C PRO A 72 -9.77 -2.15 -1.58
N GLY A 73 -10.22 -1.40 -2.60
CA GLY A 73 -11.00 -0.18 -2.44
C GLY A 73 -12.28 -0.34 -1.62
N PHE A 74 -12.90 -1.52 -1.66
CA PHE A 74 -14.09 -1.81 -0.85
C PHE A 74 -13.82 -2.01 0.66
N LYS A 75 -12.54 -2.12 1.07
CA LYS A 75 -12.11 -2.13 2.49
C LYS A 75 -11.55 -0.78 2.91
N LEU A 76 -10.82 -0.12 2.03
CA LEU A 76 -10.23 1.19 2.25
C LEU A 76 -10.32 2.03 0.98
N GLU A 77 -11.19 3.02 1.01
CA GLU A 77 -11.35 4.00 -0.07
C GLU A 77 -10.03 4.72 -0.34
N LYS A 78 -9.63 4.81 -1.62
CA LYS A 78 -8.31 5.34 -2.00
C LYS A 78 -8.18 6.83 -1.71
N ASP A 79 -9.27 7.57 -1.77
CA ASP A 79 -9.31 8.99 -1.45
C ASP A 79 -8.88 9.30 -0.01
N VAL A 80 -9.17 8.40 0.94
CA VAL A 80 -8.70 8.52 2.32
C VAL A 80 -7.18 8.49 2.41
N VAL A 81 -6.54 7.62 1.62
CA VAL A 81 -5.08 7.48 1.59
C VAL A 81 -4.44 8.66 0.86
N LEU A 82 -5.01 9.07 -0.27
CA LEU A 82 -4.54 10.22 -1.05
C LEU A 82 -4.66 11.53 -0.25
N ARG A 83 -5.79 11.75 0.41
CA ARG A 83 -6.01 12.89 1.33
C ARG A 83 -4.96 12.94 2.44
N ARG A 84 -4.57 11.77 3.00
CA ARG A 84 -3.52 11.69 4.02
C ARG A 84 -2.15 12.08 3.45
N ALA A 85 -1.81 11.60 2.25
CA ALA A 85 -0.56 11.95 1.58
C ALA A 85 -0.50 13.46 1.28
N GLU A 86 -1.58 14.04 0.76
CA GLU A 86 -1.71 15.47 0.50
C GLU A 86 -1.54 16.30 1.78
N LEU A 87 -2.18 15.88 2.88
CA LEU A 87 -2.05 16.57 4.17
C LEU A 87 -0.59 16.62 4.65
N LEU A 88 0.17 15.53 4.43
CA LEU A 88 1.59 15.45 4.77
C LEU A 88 2.45 16.33 3.85
N THR A 89 2.16 16.34 2.55
CA THR A 89 2.80 17.23 1.58
C THR A 89 2.59 18.69 1.94
N ASN A 90 1.35 19.08 2.24
CA ASN A 90 0.99 20.42 2.68
C ASN A 90 1.63 20.79 4.04
N GLY A 91 2.04 19.79 4.84
CA GLY A 91 2.81 19.94 6.06
C GLY A 91 4.32 20.10 5.85
N GLY A 92 4.78 20.15 4.60
CA GLY A 92 6.18 20.35 4.25
C GLY A 92 7.02 19.08 4.26
N ILE A 93 6.39 17.92 3.97
CA ILE A 93 7.12 16.68 3.69
C ILE A 93 7.28 16.55 2.18
N ASP A 94 8.52 16.36 1.73
CA ASP A 94 8.86 16.14 0.33
C ASP A 94 8.68 14.66 -0.05
N PHE A 95 7.98 14.38 -1.15
CA PHE A 95 7.85 13.03 -1.72
C PHE A 95 8.61 12.94 -3.04
N VAL A 96 9.55 11.99 -3.12
CA VAL A 96 10.28 11.63 -4.33
C VAL A 96 9.78 10.25 -4.75
N LEU A 97 8.73 10.24 -5.56
CA LEU A 97 8.08 9.04 -6.07
C LEU A 97 8.74 8.58 -7.37
N ASN A 98 8.44 7.34 -7.83
CA ASN A 98 9.11 6.69 -8.95
C ASN A 98 10.64 6.64 -8.80
N CYS A 99 11.13 6.54 -7.57
CA CYS A 99 12.56 6.52 -7.23
C CYS A 99 12.88 5.28 -6.41
N GLU A 100 13.55 4.31 -7.00
CA GLU A 100 13.99 3.09 -6.34
C GLU A 100 15.42 3.27 -5.81
N ILE A 101 15.56 3.34 -4.50
CA ILE A 101 16.87 3.44 -3.85
C ILE A 101 17.65 2.14 -4.08
N GLY A 102 18.88 2.29 -4.57
CA GLY A 102 19.75 1.20 -5.02
C GLY A 102 19.75 1.00 -6.54
N ARG A 103 18.79 1.58 -7.27
CA ARG A 103 18.76 1.60 -8.73
C ARG A 103 18.87 3.02 -9.29
N ASP A 104 17.93 3.89 -8.92
CA ASP A 104 17.82 5.25 -9.49
C ASP A 104 18.61 6.27 -8.65
N PHE A 105 18.79 5.97 -7.38
CA PHE A 105 19.56 6.77 -6.44
C PHE A 105 20.26 5.83 -5.45
N SER A 106 21.58 5.96 -5.29
CA SER A 106 22.33 5.05 -4.44
C SER A 106 22.06 5.29 -2.94
N PHE A 107 22.20 4.25 -2.15
CA PHE A 107 22.07 4.37 -0.69
C PHE A 107 23.18 5.24 -0.08
N SER A 108 24.38 5.26 -0.66
CA SER A 108 25.48 6.11 -0.22
C SER A 108 25.16 7.58 -0.42
N GLU A 109 24.70 7.96 -1.62
CA GLU A 109 24.26 9.34 -1.91
C GLU A 109 23.12 9.77 -0.98
N LEU A 110 22.18 8.87 -0.67
CA LEU A 110 21.10 9.15 0.26
C LEU A 110 21.62 9.45 1.68
N ARG A 111 22.60 8.69 2.15
CA ARG A 111 23.25 8.89 3.44
C ARG A 111 24.06 10.19 3.53
N GLU A 112 24.65 10.62 2.43
CA GLU A 112 25.37 11.90 2.36
C GLU A 112 24.41 13.09 2.33
N LYS A 113 23.22 12.90 1.77
CA LYS A 113 22.22 13.94 1.62
C LYS A 113 21.44 14.23 2.91
N HIS A 114 21.32 13.26 3.81
CA HIS A 114 20.51 13.36 5.01
C HIS A 114 21.32 13.05 6.28
N ASP A 115 20.99 13.73 7.38
CA ASP A 115 21.60 13.47 8.68
C ASP A 115 21.20 12.10 9.25
N ALA A 116 20.03 11.60 8.87
CA ALA A 116 19.56 10.26 9.22
C ALA A 116 18.75 9.63 8.08
N VAL A 117 18.81 8.30 7.96
CA VAL A 117 18.03 7.53 7.00
C VAL A 117 17.25 6.44 7.71
N LEU A 118 15.93 6.38 7.45
CA LEU A 118 15.04 5.33 7.91
C LEU A 118 14.66 4.41 6.74
N ILE A 119 14.80 3.10 6.92
CA ILE A 119 14.35 2.08 5.97
C ILE A 119 12.97 1.58 6.41
N ALA A 120 11.94 1.86 5.61
CA ALA A 120 10.53 1.53 5.87
C ALA A 120 9.87 0.86 4.66
N THR A 121 10.61 0.00 3.95
CA THR A 121 10.24 -0.58 2.65
C THR A 121 9.14 -1.65 2.72
N GLY A 122 8.75 -2.11 3.91
CA GLY A 122 7.80 -3.20 4.07
C GLY A 122 8.36 -4.57 3.65
N VAL A 123 7.48 -5.53 3.44
CA VAL A 123 7.85 -6.90 3.03
C VAL A 123 7.09 -7.25 1.74
N TYR A 124 7.80 -7.29 0.63
CA TYR A 124 7.23 -7.61 -0.69
C TYR A 124 7.54 -9.04 -1.16
N LYS A 125 8.54 -9.70 -0.57
CA LYS A 125 8.84 -11.09 -0.92
C LYS A 125 7.76 -12.01 -0.35
N ALA A 126 6.96 -12.59 -1.26
CA ALA A 126 5.95 -13.56 -0.89
C ALA A 126 6.57 -14.80 -0.22
N ARG A 127 5.82 -15.42 0.68
CA ARG A 127 6.13 -16.77 1.14
C ARG A 127 5.70 -17.72 0.05
N ASP A 128 6.66 -18.46 -0.50
CA ASP A 128 6.40 -19.42 -1.56
C ASP A 128 5.87 -20.75 -1.00
N ILE A 129 4.93 -21.33 -1.73
CA ILE A 129 4.46 -22.69 -1.49
C ILE A 129 5.30 -23.61 -2.37
N GLN A 130 6.03 -24.54 -1.75
CA GLN A 130 6.85 -25.52 -2.47
C GLN A 130 5.98 -26.71 -2.90
N VAL A 131 5.30 -26.60 -4.04
CA VAL A 131 4.44 -27.66 -4.60
C VAL A 131 4.71 -27.82 -6.10
N PRO A 132 4.54 -29.03 -6.66
CA PRO A 132 4.57 -29.21 -8.10
C PRO A 132 3.54 -28.32 -8.80
N GLY A 133 3.94 -27.67 -9.89
CA GLY A 133 3.04 -26.81 -10.66
C GLY A 133 2.99 -25.35 -10.24
N ILE A 134 3.76 -24.91 -9.25
CA ILE A 134 3.79 -23.50 -8.80
C ILE A 134 4.16 -22.51 -9.94
N GLY A 135 4.95 -22.97 -10.92
CA GLY A 135 5.34 -22.16 -12.08
C GLY A 135 4.40 -22.26 -13.29
N LEU A 136 3.24 -22.89 -13.15
CA LEU A 136 2.28 -22.99 -14.25
C LEU A 136 1.61 -21.63 -14.52
N ASN A 137 1.22 -21.42 -15.77
CA ASN A 137 0.45 -20.24 -16.18
C ASN A 137 -0.85 -20.16 -15.39
N GLY A 138 -1.18 -18.96 -14.91
CA GLY A 138 -2.36 -18.70 -14.10
C GLY A 138 -2.15 -18.91 -12.59
N VAL A 139 -0.98 -19.35 -12.15
CA VAL A 139 -0.58 -19.31 -10.74
C VAL A 139 0.11 -17.97 -10.50
N VAL A 140 -0.52 -17.12 -9.68
CA VAL A 140 -0.06 -15.74 -9.45
C VAL A 140 0.00 -15.42 -7.97
N PRO A 141 0.99 -14.61 -7.53
CA PRO A 141 1.02 -14.10 -6.16
C PRO A 141 -0.21 -13.22 -5.87
N ALA A 142 -0.74 -13.34 -4.65
CA ALA A 142 -1.91 -12.58 -4.22
C ALA A 142 -1.70 -11.06 -4.35
N LEU A 143 -0.50 -10.57 -4.02
CA LEU A 143 -0.20 -9.14 -4.06
C LEU A 143 -0.18 -8.61 -5.50
N ASP A 144 0.29 -9.38 -6.47
CA ASP A 144 0.31 -8.98 -7.88
C ASP A 144 -1.13 -8.84 -8.41
N PHE A 145 -2.00 -9.81 -8.08
CA PHE A 145 -3.42 -9.76 -8.41
C PHE A 145 -4.15 -8.57 -7.78
N LEU A 146 -3.94 -8.31 -6.48
CA LEU A 146 -4.55 -7.19 -5.78
C LEU A 146 -4.02 -5.83 -6.26
N THR A 147 -2.71 -5.74 -6.52
CA THR A 147 -2.09 -4.52 -7.06
C THR A 147 -2.64 -4.18 -8.44
N ALA A 148 -2.73 -5.16 -9.34
CA ALA A 148 -3.29 -4.94 -10.67
C ALA A 148 -4.76 -4.48 -10.59
N SER A 149 -5.56 -5.10 -9.73
CA SER A 149 -6.95 -4.71 -9.49
C SER A 149 -7.09 -3.29 -8.92
N ASN A 150 -6.27 -2.93 -7.93
CA ASN A 150 -6.29 -1.60 -7.33
C ASN A 150 -5.83 -0.52 -8.32
N ARG A 151 -4.77 -0.78 -9.07
CA ARG A 151 -4.29 0.15 -10.12
C ARG A 151 -5.35 0.38 -11.18
N LYS A 152 -6.01 -0.68 -11.64
CA LYS A 152 -7.12 -0.54 -12.59
C LYS A 152 -8.27 0.30 -12.04
N SER A 153 -8.60 0.12 -10.75
CA SER A 153 -9.62 0.93 -10.06
C SER A 153 -9.22 2.41 -9.90
N LEU A 154 -7.92 2.71 -9.89
CA LEU A 154 -7.37 4.07 -9.87
C LEU A 154 -7.32 4.72 -11.27
N GLY A 155 -7.70 4.00 -12.33
CA GLY A 155 -7.71 4.48 -13.71
C GLY A 155 -6.39 4.25 -14.45
N ASP A 156 -5.47 3.46 -13.90
CA ASP A 156 -4.20 3.15 -14.56
C ASP A 156 -4.39 2.18 -15.72
N ASP A 157 -3.51 2.25 -16.70
CA ASP A 157 -3.33 1.22 -17.72
C ASP A 157 -2.52 0.07 -17.10
N VAL A 158 -3.11 -1.14 -17.09
CA VAL A 158 -2.51 -2.34 -16.52
C VAL A 158 -2.62 -3.48 -17.52
N ALA A 159 -1.58 -3.67 -18.32
CA ALA A 159 -1.58 -4.63 -19.44
C ALA A 159 -1.91 -6.06 -18.98
N GLU A 160 -1.39 -6.52 -17.85
CA GLU A 160 -1.66 -7.86 -17.31
C GLU A 160 -3.11 -8.02 -16.81
N PHE A 161 -3.75 -6.94 -16.38
CA PHE A 161 -5.17 -6.94 -16.03
C PHE A 161 -6.02 -6.97 -17.30
N ASP A 162 -5.72 -6.13 -18.27
CA ASP A 162 -6.49 -5.98 -19.51
C ASP A 162 -6.37 -7.21 -20.43
N SER A 163 -5.20 -7.85 -20.46
CA SER A 163 -5.00 -9.15 -21.15
C SER A 163 -5.63 -10.34 -20.43
N GLY A 164 -6.10 -10.15 -19.21
CA GLY A 164 -6.70 -11.19 -18.39
C GLY A 164 -5.71 -12.03 -17.57
N VAL A 165 -4.41 -11.78 -17.61
CA VAL A 165 -3.42 -12.54 -16.80
C VAL A 165 -3.67 -12.33 -15.30
N LEU A 166 -3.86 -11.06 -14.89
CA LEU A 166 -4.15 -10.68 -13.50
C LEU A 166 -5.60 -10.23 -13.29
N ASN A 167 -6.54 -10.88 -13.99
CA ASN A 167 -7.97 -10.60 -13.91
C ASN A 167 -8.75 -11.91 -13.75
N ALA A 168 -9.68 -11.95 -12.83
CA ALA A 168 -10.49 -13.15 -12.51
C ALA A 168 -11.75 -13.29 -13.35
N GLY A 169 -12.09 -12.32 -14.21
CA GLY A 169 -13.31 -12.29 -14.99
C GLY A 169 -13.52 -13.57 -15.83
N ASN A 170 -14.69 -14.18 -15.70
CA ASN A 170 -15.06 -15.41 -16.40
C ASN A 170 -14.15 -16.64 -16.14
N LYS A 171 -13.38 -16.65 -15.06
CA LYS A 171 -12.48 -17.77 -14.70
C LYS A 171 -12.96 -18.54 -13.48
N ASN A 172 -12.53 -19.80 -13.38
CA ASN A 172 -12.60 -20.55 -12.14
C ASN A 172 -11.34 -20.22 -11.32
N VAL A 173 -11.53 -19.62 -10.16
CA VAL A 173 -10.43 -19.12 -9.32
C VAL A 173 -10.28 -20.00 -8.10
N VAL A 174 -9.05 -20.36 -7.79
CA VAL A 174 -8.68 -21.03 -6.54
C VAL A 174 -7.75 -20.11 -5.76
N VAL A 175 -8.12 -19.79 -4.53
CA VAL A 175 -7.31 -19.00 -3.61
C VAL A 175 -6.74 -19.92 -2.53
N ILE A 176 -5.42 -19.98 -2.42
CA ILE A 176 -4.73 -20.78 -1.41
C ILE A 176 -4.35 -19.89 -0.24
N GLY A 177 -5.01 -20.06 0.89
CA GLY A 177 -4.81 -19.27 2.10
C GLY A 177 -6.12 -19.00 2.83
N GLY A 178 -6.05 -18.61 4.11
CA GLY A 178 -7.22 -18.34 4.95
C GLY A 178 -7.11 -17.08 5.80
N GLY A 179 -6.14 -16.21 5.50
CA GLY A 179 -6.00 -14.92 6.17
C GLY A 179 -6.63 -13.78 5.37
N ASP A 180 -6.54 -12.56 5.91
CA ASP A 180 -7.13 -11.35 5.32
C ASP A 180 -6.79 -11.17 3.84
N THR A 181 -5.53 -11.37 3.44
CA THR A 181 -5.09 -11.25 2.04
C THR A 181 -5.81 -12.25 1.14
N ALA A 182 -6.01 -13.50 1.61
CA ALA A 182 -6.76 -14.51 0.86
C ALA A 182 -8.22 -14.11 0.71
N MET A 183 -8.85 -13.61 1.77
CA MET A 183 -10.23 -13.11 1.73
C MET A 183 -10.36 -11.89 0.83
N ASP A 184 -9.37 -11.03 0.79
CA ASP A 184 -9.33 -9.89 -0.15
C ASP A 184 -9.26 -10.38 -1.61
N CYS A 185 -8.47 -11.42 -1.90
CA CYS A 185 -8.44 -12.05 -3.23
C CYS A 185 -9.79 -12.69 -3.60
N VAL A 186 -10.41 -13.45 -2.68
CA VAL A 186 -11.73 -14.05 -2.89
C VAL A 186 -12.77 -12.98 -3.23
N ARG A 187 -12.85 -11.94 -2.40
CA ARG A 187 -13.83 -10.86 -2.57
C ARG A 187 -13.57 -10.02 -3.83
N THR A 188 -12.31 -9.84 -4.20
CA THR A 188 -11.92 -9.15 -5.45
C THR A 188 -12.30 -9.99 -6.66
N ALA A 189 -11.99 -11.29 -6.66
CA ALA A 189 -12.34 -12.19 -7.76
C ALA A 189 -13.86 -12.27 -8.01
N ILE A 190 -14.67 -12.30 -6.93
CA ILE A 190 -16.14 -12.25 -7.04
C ILE A 190 -16.57 -10.94 -7.71
N ARG A 191 -16.02 -9.80 -7.32
CA ARG A 191 -16.34 -8.49 -7.92
C ARG A 191 -15.89 -8.33 -9.36
N GLN A 192 -14.89 -9.10 -9.78
CA GLN A 192 -14.46 -9.19 -11.18
C GLN A 192 -15.29 -10.20 -12.00
N ASN A 193 -16.40 -10.71 -11.48
CA ASN A 193 -17.28 -11.68 -12.13
C ASN A 193 -16.58 -13.00 -12.49
N ALA A 194 -15.81 -13.57 -11.56
CA ALA A 194 -15.30 -14.93 -11.68
C ALA A 194 -16.46 -15.92 -11.80
N LYS A 195 -16.31 -16.98 -12.60
CA LYS A 195 -17.32 -18.06 -12.74
C LYS A 195 -17.50 -18.82 -11.43
N SER A 196 -16.41 -19.07 -10.74
CA SER A 196 -16.38 -19.70 -9.42
C SER A 196 -15.16 -19.23 -8.63
N VAL A 197 -15.27 -19.19 -7.31
CA VAL A 197 -14.16 -18.90 -6.42
C VAL A 197 -14.14 -19.94 -5.32
N THR A 198 -13.04 -20.68 -5.23
CA THR A 198 -12.81 -21.69 -4.19
C THR A 198 -11.64 -21.25 -3.30
N CYS A 199 -11.85 -21.23 -2.00
CA CYS A 199 -10.80 -20.98 -1.03
C CYS A 199 -10.30 -22.30 -0.45
N LEU A 200 -9.00 -22.56 -0.58
CA LEU A 200 -8.32 -23.72 0.00
C LEU A 200 -7.51 -23.30 1.22
N TYR A 201 -7.86 -23.85 2.36
CA TYR A 201 -7.17 -23.59 3.61
C TYR A 201 -6.76 -24.91 4.30
N ARG A 202 -5.57 -24.90 4.94
CA ARG A 202 -5.00 -26.11 5.54
C ARG A 202 -5.69 -26.57 6.84
N ARG A 203 -6.57 -25.73 7.41
CA ARG A 203 -7.36 -26.05 8.61
C ARG A 203 -8.84 -26.02 8.24
N ASP A 204 -9.70 -26.31 9.20
CA ASP A 204 -11.15 -26.22 9.05
C ASP A 204 -11.65 -24.76 9.03
N LYS A 205 -12.92 -24.59 8.70
CA LYS A 205 -13.55 -23.28 8.60
C LYS A 205 -13.57 -22.53 9.94
N VAL A 206 -13.68 -23.24 11.07
CA VAL A 206 -13.76 -22.63 12.40
C VAL A 206 -12.41 -21.96 12.79
N ASN A 207 -11.31 -22.51 12.29
CA ASN A 207 -9.96 -22.03 12.57
C ASN A 207 -9.40 -21.13 11.45
N MET A 208 -10.24 -20.66 10.55
CA MET A 208 -9.84 -19.70 9.50
C MET A 208 -9.74 -18.29 10.11
N PRO A 209 -8.59 -17.60 9.98
CA PRO A 209 -8.37 -16.30 10.64
C PRO A 209 -8.99 -15.09 9.92
N GLY A 210 -9.52 -15.26 8.69
CA GLY A 210 -10.09 -14.19 7.86
C GLY A 210 -11.57 -14.31 7.56
#